data_61e8149a2f1c6f7dc90a93788ba457d8
#
_entry.id   61e8149a2f1c6f7dc90a93788ba457d8
#
_cell.length_a   1.000
_cell.length_b   1.000
_cell.length_c   1.000
_cell.angle_alpha   90.00
_cell.angle_beta   90.00
_cell.angle_gamma   90.00
#
_symmetry.space_group_name_H-M   'P 1'
#
loop_
_entity.id
_entity.type
_entity.pdbx_description
1 polymer ?
#
loop_
_entity_poly.entity_id
_entity_poly.type
_entity_poly.pdbx_seq_one_letter_code
_entity_poly.pdbx_strand_id
1 'polypeptide(L)'
;MQVWCGLADSKEAARACLAPAMEAFYQLPFERFERYCPYGTPDDVAEFLARYVEVGCTEFNLIPQSPDDDMSMAGVAAVKRLLA
;
A
#
# COMPACT_ATOMS: atom_id res chain seq x y z
N MET A 1 -7.37 7.66 -8.07
CA MET A 1 -7.52 7.19 -6.67
C MET A 1 -6.17 7.22 -5.97
N GLN A 2 -6.10 7.89 -4.83
CA GLN A 2 -4.87 7.91 -4.01
C GLN A 2 -4.95 6.81 -2.96
N VAL A 3 -3.87 6.03 -2.83
CA VAL A 3 -3.82 4.90 -1.90
C VAL A 3 -2.50 4.90 -1.14
N TRP A 4 -2.57 5.09 0.18
CA TRP A 4 -1.43 4.84 1.03
C TRP A 4 -1.23 3.32 1.13
N CYS A 5 -0.03 2.85 0.95
CA CYS A 5 0.25 1.41 1.05
C CYS A 5 1.59 1.14 1.74
N GLY A 6 1.65 0.02 2.44
CA GLY A 6 2.88 -0.47 3.03
C GLY A 6 3.46 -1.58 2.16
N LEU A 7 4.75 -1.52 1.90
CA LEU A 7 5.44 -2.50 1.05
C LEU A 7 6.69 -3.00 1.76
N ALA A 8 6.75 -4.30 2.00
CA ALA A 8 7.89 -4.95 2.63
C ALA A 8 7.85 -6.45 2.31
N ASP A 9 8.72 -7.23 2.94
CA ASP A 9 8.78 -8.67 2.72
C ASP A 9 7.66 -9.45 3.42
N SER A 10 6.94 -8.80 4.33
CA SER A 10 5.83 -9.42 5.05
C SER A 10 4.79 -8.37 5.41
N LYS A 11 3.58 -8.82 5.74
CA LYS A 11 2.51 -7.92 6.19
C LYS A 11 2.91 -7.19 7.47
N GLU A 12 3.51 -7.88 8.41
CA GLU A 12 3.93 -7.30 9.69
C GLU A 12 4.94 -6.17 9.49
N ALA A 13 5.97 -6.41 8.66
CA ALA A 13 6.98 -5.40 8.37
C ALA A 13 6.40 -4.22 7.60
N ALA A 14 5.51 -4.48 6.67
CA ALA A 14 4.85 -3.43 5.88
C ALA A 14 3.97 -2.54 6.77
N ARG A 15 3.20 -3.15 7.67
CA ARG A 15 2.37 -2.39 8.61
C ARG A 15 3.23 -1.52 9.53
N ALA A 16 4.38 -2.05 9.95
CA ALA A 16 5.30 -1.30 10.79
C ALA A 16 5.88 -0.05 10.10
N CYS A 17 5.91 -0.04 8.75
CA CYS A 17 6.32 1.13 7.99
C CYS A 17 5.14 2.08 7.75
N LEU A 18 3.98 1.55 7.44
CA LEU A 18 2.81 2.33 7.06
C LEU A 18 2.14 3.03 8.23
N ALA A 19 1.90 2.31 9.33
CA ALA A 19 1.12 2.83 10.44
C ALA A 19 1.72 4.10 11.05
N PRO A 20 3.02 4.16 11.41
CA PRO A 20 3.59 5.37 11.98
C PRO A 20 3.54 6.57 11.03
N ALA A 21 3.74 6.33 9.72
CA ALA A 21 3.73 7.39 8.72
C ALA A 21 2.34 8.03 8.62
N MET A 22 1.29 7.21 8.58
CA MET A 22 -0.08 7.72 8.50
C MET A 22 -0.51 8.39 9.80
N GLU A 23 -0.11 7.84 10.94
CA GLU A 23 -0.43 8.45 12.24
C GLU A 23 0.21 9.81 12.39
N ALA A 24 1.45 9.97 11.92
CA ALA A 24 2.13 11.25 11.94
C ALA A 24 1.46 12.26 11.00
N PHE A 25 1.00 11.82 9.85
CA PHE A 25 0.39 12.70 8.85
C PHE A 25 -1.02 13.14 9.25
N TYR A 26 -1.86 12.20 9.69
CA TYR A 26 -3.27 12.47 9.96
C TYR A 26 -3.59 12.77 11.42
N GLN A 27 -2.65 12.52 12.33
CA GLN A 27 -2.85 12.71 13.78
C GLN A 27 -4.00 11.85 14.33
N LEU A 28 -4.19 10.66 13.77
CA LEU A 28 -5.23 9.71 14.15
C LEU A 28 -4.64 8.30 14.23
N PRO A 29 -5.24 7.41 15.07
CA PRO A 29 -4.76 6.02 15.13
C PRO A 29 -4.90 5.31 13.80
N PHE A 30 -3.91 4.48 13.44
CA PHE A 30 -3.91 3.75 12.17
C PHE A 30 -5.13 2.85 12.03
N GLU A 31 -5.65 2.31 13.10
CA GLU A 31 -6.85 1.43 13.08
C GLU A 31 -8.03 2.06 12.38
N ARG A 32 -8.12 3.38 12.32
CA ARG A 32 -9.18 4.08 11.60
C ARG A 32 -9.04 3.96 10.10
N PHE A 33 -7.83 3.68 9.61
CA PHE A 33 -7.52 3.62 8.18
C PHE A 33 -7.21 2.20 7.70
N GLU A 34 -6.97 1.28 8.60
CA GLU A 34 -6.38 -0.02 8.29
C GLU A 34 -7.14 -0.79 7.21
N ARG A 35 -8.46 -0.73 7.23
CA ARG A 35 -9.29 -1.44 6.24
C ARG A 35 -9.19 -0.85 4.84
N TYR A 36 -8.73 0.39 4.71
CA TYR A 36 -8.67 1.10 3.44
C TYR A 36 -7.26 1.20 2.86
N CYS A 37 -6.26 0.76 3.59
CA CYS A 37 -4.87 0.92 3.22
C CYS A 37 -4.19 -0.44 3.17
N PRO A 38 -3.85 -0.94 1.96
CA PRO A 38 -3.21 -2.24 1.85
C PRO A 38 -1.77 -2.21 2.35
N TYR A 39 -1.34 -3.32 2.91
CA TYR A 39 0.07 -3.47 3.31
C TYR A 39 0.49 -4.93 3.21
N GLY A 40 1.76 -5.13 2.88
CA GLY A 40 2.32 -6.45 2.72
C GLY A 40 3.34 -6.50 1.60
N THR A 41 3.42 -7.63 0.95
CA THR A 41 4.23 -7.79 -0.27
C THR A 41 3.50 -7.13 -1.44
N PRO A 42 4.18 -6.92 -2.59
CA PRO A 42 3.48 -6.42 -3.78
C PRO A 42 2.25 -7.27 -4.16
N ASP A 43 2.31 -8.59 -3.97
CA ASP A 43 1.17 -9.48 -4.22
C ASP A 43 -0.01 -9.13 -3.31
N ASP A 44 0.24 -8.88 -2.03
CA ASP A 44 -0.80 -8.52 -1.07
C ASP A 44 -1.47 -7.21 -1.45
N VAL A 45 -0.68 -6.21 -1.83
CA VAL A 45 -1.20 -4.90 -2.23
C VAL A 45 -2.01 -5.01 -3.52
N ALA A 46 -1.50 -5.76 -4.50
CA ALA A 46 -2.21 -5.96 -5.77
C ALA A 46 -3.54 -6.69 -5.56
N GLU A 47 -3.57 -7.70 -4.69
CA GLU A 47 -4.80 -8.43 -4.37
C GLU A 47 -5.85 -7.49 -3.77
N PHE A 48 -5.46 -6.61 -2.87
CA PHE A 48 -6.36 -5.62 -2.31
C PHE A 48 -6.92 -4.69 -3.39
N LEU A 49 -6.06 -4.18 -4.28
CA LEU A 49 -6.46 -3.23 -5.31
C LEU A 49 -7.25 -3.87 -6.44
N ALA A 50 -7.11 -5.17 -6.65
CA ALA A 50 -7.86 -5.88 -7.69
C ALA A 50 -9.37 -5.70 -7.54
N ARG A 51 -9.87 -5.58 -6.32
CA ARG A 51 -11.29 -5.35 -6.06
C ARG A 51 -11.78 -4.03 -6.67
N TYR A 52 -10.93 -3.02 -6.68
CA TYR A 52 -11.27 -1.72 -7.26
C TYR A 52 -11.19 -1.74 -8.77
N VAL A 53 -10.28 -2.53 -9.33
CA VAL A 53 -10.20 -2.74 -10.78
C VAL A 53 -11.49 -3.38 -11.29
N GLU A 54 -12.01 -4.36 -10.55
CA GLU A 54 -13.26 -5.05 -10.92
C GLU A 54 -14.45 -4.11 -10.99
N VAL A 55 -14.46 -3.02 -10.22
CA VAL A 55 -15.54 -2.04 -10.25
C VAL A 55 -15.21 -0.83 -11.12
N GLY A 56 -14.20 -0.93 -11.96
CA GLY A 56 -13.91 0.08 -12.98
C GLY A 56 -12.82 1.09 -12.67
N CYS A 57 -12.14 0.97 -11.54
CA CYS A 57 -11.03 1.87 -11.23
C CYS A 57 -9.82 1.51 -12.11
N THR A 58 -9.33 2.47 -12.90
CA THR A 58 -8.23 2.24 -13.84
C THR A 58 -6.93 2.93 -13.45
N GLU A 59 -6.96 3.83 -12.48
CA GLU A 59 -5.79 4.59 -12.07
C GLU A 59 -5.62 4.58 -10.56
N PHE A 60 -4.39 4.28 -10.11
CA PHE A 60 -4.02 4.34 -8.71
C PHE A 60 -2.77 5.21 -8.55
N ASN A 61 -2.85 6.19 -7.66
CA ASN A 61 -1.68 6.94 -7.25
C ASN A 61 -1.25 6.37 -5.89
N LEU A 62 -0.23 5.52 -5.91
CA LEU A 62 0.24 4.84 -4.71
C LEU A 62 1.21 5.72 -3.94
N ILE A 63 0.99 5.80 -2.62
CA ILE A 63 1.87 6.51 -1.70
C ILE A 63 2.53 5.43 -0.84
N PRO A 64 3.69 4.90 -1.27
CA PRO A 64 4.29 3.74 -0.60
C PRO A 64 5.08 4.12 0.64
N GLN A 65 5.00 3.26 1.64
CA GLN A 65 5.82 3.30 2.83
C GLN A 65 6.54 1.97 2.95
N SER A 66 7.85 1.99 3.03
CA SER A 66 8.67 0.78 3.04
C SER A 66 9.95 1.03 3.83
N PRO A 67 10.77 -0.02 4.07
CA PRO A 67 12.04 0.17 4.77
C PRO A 67 13.03 1.07 4.04
N ASP A 68 12.97 1.15 2.71
CA ASP A 68 13.85 2.02 1.94
C ASP A 68 13.20 2.42 0.61
N ASP A 69 13.78 3.43 -0.06
CA ASP A 69 13.24 3.97 -1.30
C ASP A 69 13.29 2.99 -2.46
N ASP A 70 14.33 2.16 -2.53
CA ASP A 70 14.46 1.18 -3.60
C ASP A 70 13.34 0.15 -3.50
N MET A 71 12.99 -0.30 -2.29
CA MET A 71 11.90 -1.21 -2.06
C MET A 71 10.56 -0.57 -2.42
N SER A 72 10.38 0.72 -2.13
CA SER A 72 9.19 1.45 -2.53
C SER A 72 9.02 1.48 -4.04
N MET A 73 10.07 1.83 -4.76
CA MET A 73 10.03 1.90 -6.23
C MET A 73 9.79 0.54 -6.87
N ALA A 74 10.53 -0.47 -6.42
CA ALA A 74 10.39 -1.82 -6.94
C ALA A 74 9.01 -2.39 -6.62
N GLY A 75 8.51 -2.14 -5.41
CA GLY A 75 7.20 -2.61 -4.98
C GLY A 75 6.06 -2.00 -5.77
N VAL A 76 6.09 -0.68 -5.98
CA VAL A 76 5.07 0.01 -6.78
C VAL A 76 5.07 -0.52 -8.22
N ALA A 77 6.26 -0.69 -8.81
CA ALA A 77 6.37 -1.24 -10.17
C ALA A 77 5.80 -2.65 -10.24
N ALA A 78 6.09 -3.48 -9.24
CA ALA A 78 5.58 -4.86 -9.18
C ALA A 78 4.05 -4.87 -9.07
N VAL A 79 3.47 -4.03 -8.21
CA VAL A 79 2.01 -3.91 -8.06
C VAL A 79 1.37 -3.54 -9.39
N LYS A 80 1.92 -2.56 -10.08
CA LYS A 80 1.37 -2.13 -11.37
C LYS A 80 1.41 -3.24 -12.42
N ARG A 81 2.48 -4.04 -12.44
CA ARG A 81 2.57 -5.19 -13.35
C ARG A 81 1.52 -6.25 -13.02
N LEU A 82 1.29 -6.50 -11.74
CA LEU A 82 0.31 -7.50 -11.30
C LEU A 82 -1.13 -7.09 -11.62
N LEU A 83 -1.40 -5.78 -11.68
CA LEU A 83 -2.73 -5.26 -12.00
C LEU A 83 -2.97 -5.06 -13.50
N ALA A 84 -1.93 -5.16 -14.30
CA ALA A 84 -2.04 -4.93 -15.74
C ALA A 84 -2.79 -6.05 -16.47
#